data_2f65747db498cc955029882fad7bcff6
#
_entry.id   2f65747db498cc955029882fad7bcff6
#
_cell.length_a   1.000
_cell.length_b   1.000
_cell.length_c   1.000
_cell.angle_alpha   90.00
_cell.angle_beta   90.00
_cell.angle_gamma   90.00
#
_symmetry.space_group_name_H-M   'P 1'
#
loop_
_entity.id
_entity.type
_entity.pdbx_description
1 polymer ?
#
loop_
_entity_poly.entity_id
_entity_poly.type
_entity_poly.pdbx_seq_one_letter_code
_entity_poly.pdbx_strand_id
1 'polypeptide(L)'
;MQIDQLSFFEALSTEMNAHPETFTILGDADMVASLVMRRPGRDVAIRVCFEGLRCAGVDEIDPAAAAVSDFSLDGPIEAWQVMFDDIVAHGTASGRQTINSLALLGNDIRLRGDDPMGVDKFSRFNQTLQEYLDGAARIAVAAR
;
A
#
# COMPACT_ATOMS: atom_id res chain seq x y z
N MET A 1 12.95 -4.70 -9.28
CA MET A 1 11.62 -4.05 -9.13
C MET A 1 11.80 -2.74 -8.40
N GLN A 2 11.42 -1.65 -9.05
CA GLN A 2 11.56 -0.30 -8.47
C GLN A 2 10.23 0.12 -7.84
N ILE A 3 10.16 -0.01 -6.54
CA ILE A 3 8.93 0.23 -5.78
C ILE A 3 8.66 1.73 -5.50
N ASP A 4 9.62 2.60 -5.73
CA ASP A 4 9.51 4.03 -5.47
C ASP A 4 9.05 4.83 -6.69
N GLN A 5 8.37 4.19 -7.63
CA GLN A 5 7.89 4.81 -8.84
C GLN A 5 6.38 4.67 -8.97
N LEU A 6 5.75 5.72 -9.48
CA LEU A 6 4.30 5.72 -9.72
C LEU A 6 3.88 4.55 -10.62
N SER A 7 4.68 4.22 -11.63
CA SER A 7 4.39 3.13 -12.55
C SER A 7 4.22 1.78 -11.87
N PHE A 8 4.96 1.52 -10.79
CA PHE A 8 4.81 0.31 -10.01
C PHE A 8 3.41 0.23 -9.38
N PHE A 9 2.94 1.32 -8.79
CA PHE A 9 1.62 1.36 -8.17
C PHE A 9 0.48 1.41 -9.20
N GLU A 10 0.73 1.98 -10.36
CA GLU A 10 -0.23 1.88 -11.48
C GLU A 10 -0.39 0.42 -11.92
N ALA A 11 0.70 -0.34 -11.96
CA ALA A 11 0.65 -1.78 -12.26
C ALA A 11 -0.13 -2.55 -11.19
N LEU A 12 0.07 -2.23 -9.91
CA LEU A 12 -0.72 -2.84 -8.82
C LEU A 12 -2.21 -2.53 -8.99
N SER A 13 -2.54 -1.32 -9.37
CA SER A 13 -3.93 -0.89 -9.58
C SER A 13 -4.57 -1.62 -10.75
N THR A 14 -3.83 -1.79 -11.84
CA THR A 14 -4.29 -2.58 -12.99
C THR A 14 -4.54 -4.03 -12.59
N GLU A 15 -3.65 -4.62 -11.79
CA GLU A 15 -3.80 -5.98 -11.29
C GLU A 15 -5.04 -6.13 -10.40
N MET A 16 -5.25 -5.21 -9.46
CA MET A 16 -6.43 -5.20 -8.62
C MET A 16 -7.71 -5.12 -9.45
N ASN A 17 -7.75 -4.18 -10.39
CA ASN A 17 -8.96 -3.90 -11.17
C ASN A 17 -9.29 -5.02 -12.17
N ALA A 18 -8.31 -5.83 -12.53
CA ALA A 18 -8.51 -7.01 -13.39
C ALA A 18 -9.10 -8.20 -12.62
N HIS A 19 -9.03 -8.20 -11.28
CA HIS A 19 -9.43 -9.33 -10.44
C HIS A 19 -10.31 -8.90 -9.26
N PRO A 20 -11.48 -8.27 -9.52
CA PRO A 20 -12.35 -7.81 -8.43
C PRO A 20 -12.85 -8.94 -7.54
N GLU A 21 -12.95 -10.16 -8.07
CA GLU A 21 -13.37 -11.35 -7.31
C GLU A 21 -12.47 -11.63 -6.10
N THR A 22 -11.19 -11.27 -6.18
CA THR A 22 -10.24 -11.44 -5.07
C THR A 22 -10.62 -10.58 -3.87
N PHE A 23 -11.29 -9.47 -4.11
CA PHE A 23 -11.64 -8.49 -3.08
C PHE A 23 -13.08 -8.68 -2.55
N THR A 24 -13.88 -9.52 -3.18
CA THR A 24 -15.30 -9.71 -2.82
C THR A 24 -15.45 -10.14 -1.37
N ILE A 25 -14.63 -11.09 -0.90
CA ILE A 25 -14.72 -11.60 0.47
C ILE A 25 -14.32 -10.55 1.51
N LEU A 26 -13.48 -9.60 1.11
CA LEU A 26 -13.04 -8.52 2.00
C LEU A 26 -14.08 -7.41 2.12
N GLY A 27 -14.99 -7.33 1.14
CA GLY A 27 -16.03 -6.30 1.10
C GLY A 27 -15.54 -4.99 0.48
N ASP A 28 -16.47 -4.07 0.33
CA ASP A 28 -16.20 -2.74 -0.22
C ASP A 28 -15.29 -1.95 0.70
N ALA A 29 -14.33 -1.25 0.11
CA ALA A 29 -13.45 -0.34 0.83
C ALA A 29 -13.57 1.06 0.25
N ASP A 30 -13.65 2.05 1.13
CA ASP A 30 -13.67 3.46 0.78
C ASP A 30 -12.60 4.15 1.60
N MET A 31 -11.43 4.34 1.01
CA MET A 31 -10.29 4.94 1.70
C MET A 31 -9.32 5.59 0.74
N VAL A 32 -8.62 6.58 1.24
CA VAL A 32 -7.47 7.22 0.58
C VAL A 32 -6.26 6.99 1.46
N ALA A 33 -5.30 6.22 0.96
CA ALA A 33 -4.06 5.91 1.66
C ALA A 33 -2.88 6.57 0.96
N SER A 34 -1.96 7.14 1.73
CA SER A 34 -0.69 7.62 1.19
C SER A 34 0.44 6.77 1.73
N LEU A 35 1.28 6.28 0.83
CA LEU A 35 2.43 5.44 1.15
C LEU A 35 3.68 6.29 0.97
N VAL A 36 4.37 6.57 2.08
CA VAL A 36 5.54 7.46 2.09
C VAL A 36 6.79 6.61 2.25
N MET A 37 7.67 6.70 1.26
CA MET A 37 8.95 5.99 1.24
C MET A 37 10.07 7.01 1.42
N ARG A 38 10.73 6.94 2.58
CA ARG A 38 11.84 7.83 2.92
C ARG A 38 13.13 7.29 2.32
N ARG A 39 13.83 8.13 1.58
CA ARG A 39 15.06 7.76 0.90
C ARG A 39 16.03 8.93 0.84
N PRO A 40 17.36 8.68 0.69
CA PRO A 40 18.31 9.75 0.51
C PRO A 40 17.98 10.60 -0.72
N GLY A 41 18.11 11.90 -0.57
CA GLY A 41 17.89 12.87 -1.63
C GLY A 41 16.45 13.32 -1.78
N ARG A 42 15.52 12.39 -1.98
CA ARG A 42 14.11 12.73 -2.22
C ARG A 42 13.17 11.67 -1.69
N ASP A 43 12.28 12.05 -0.77
CA ASP A 43 11.22 11.18 -0.34
C ASP A 43 10.13 11.07 -1.41
N VAL A 44 9.48 9.91 -1.46
CA VAL A 44 8.42 9.63 -2.44
C VAL A 44 7.13 9.32 -1.68
N ALA A 45 6.03 9.94 -2.10
CA ALA A 45 4.71 9.64 -1.54
C ALA A 45 3.75 9.29 -2.68
N ILE A 46 3.12 8.14 -2.56
CA ILE A 46 2.13 7.64 -3.52
C ILE A 46 0.77 7.60 -2.82
N ARG A 47 -0.21 8.31 -3.39
CA ARG A 47 -1.57 8.31 -2.89
C ARG A 47 -2.39 7.30 -3.70
N VAL A 48 -3.08 6.40 -2.99
CA VAL A 48 -3.91 5.35 -3.58
C VAL A 48 -5.33 5.51 -3.08
N CYS A 49 -6.28 5.60 -4.01
CA CYS A 49 -7.71 5.77 -3.70
C CYS A 49 -8.45 4.48 -3.99
N PHE A 50 -9.23 4.01 -3.02
CA PHE A 50 -10.04 2.79 -3.16
C PHE A 50 -11.52 3.14 -3.08
N GLU A 51 -12.31 2.57 -3.98
CA GLU A 51 -13.77 2.67 -3.99
C GLU A 51 -14.36 1.31 -4.33
N GLY A 52 -15.21 0.78 -3.45
CA GLY A 52 -15.82 -0.54 -3.66
C GLY A 52 -14.74 -1.62 -3.68
N LEU A 53 -14.68 -2.35 -4.79
CA LEU A 53 -13.73 -3.46 -4.99
C LEU A 53 -12.57 -3.08 -5.91
N ARG A 54 -12.35 -1.80 -6.14
CA ARG A 54 -11.37 -1.35 -7.12
C ARG A 54 -10.49 -0.22 -6.60
N CYS A 55 -9.35 -0.05 -7.25
CA CYS A 55 -8.54 1.14 -7.12
C CYS A 55 -9.08 2.20 -8.10
N ALA A 56 -9.54 3.32 -7.55
CA ALA A 56 -10.10 4.41 -8.34
C ALA A 56 -9.01 5.30 -8.95
N GLY A 57 -7.81 5.31 -8.38
CA GLY A 57 -6.70 6.07 -8.93
C GLY A 57 -5.48 6.03 -8.04
N VAL A 58 -4.33 6.29 -8.66
CA VAL A 58 -3.05 6.47 -7.96
C VAL A 58 -2.37 7.71 -8.54
N ASP A 59 -1.69 8.45 -7.67
CA ASP A 59 -0.85 9.57 -8.09
C ASP A 59 0.32 9.76 -7.13
N GLU A 60 1.38 10.34 -7.65
CA GLU A 60 2.49 10.77 -6.82
C GLU A 60 2.17 12.16 -6.28
N ILE A 61 2.33 12.34 -4.96
CA ILE A 61 2.04 13.60 -4.28
C ILE A 61 3.30 14.10 -3.56
N ASP A 62 3.29 15.37 -3.15
CA ASP A 62 4.31 15.88 -2.25
C ASP A 62 4.19 15.13 -0.91
N PRO A 63 5.30 14.61 -0.35
CA PRO A 63 5.26 13.94 0.96
C PRO A 63 4.61 14.79 2.06
N ALA A 64 4.73 16.11 2.00
CA ALA A 64 4.08 17.02 2.94
C ALA A 64 2.55 16.98 2.87
N ALA A 65 1.98 16.52 1.74
CA ALA A 65 0.54 16.43 1.55
C ALA A 65 -0.03 15.08 2.03
N ALA A 66 0.81 14.15 2.45
CA ALA A 66 0.36 12.81 2.84
C ALA A 66 -0.62 12.82 4.02
N ALA A 67 -0.49 13.80 4.92
CA ALA A 67 -1.36 13.92 6.09
C ALA A 67 -2.82 14.25 5.74
N VAL A 68 -3.08 14.77 4.54
CA VAL A 68 -4.43 15.11 4.07
C VAL A 68 -5.23 13.87 3.67
N SER A 69 -4.57 12.75 3.38
CA SER A 69 -5.22 11.47 3.13
C SER A 69 -5.95 10.97 4.39
N ASP A 70 -6.78 9.95 4.26
CA ASP A 70 -7.41 9.32 5.43
C ASP A 70 -6.34 8.89 6.42
N PHE A 71 -5.28 8.24 5.92
CA PHE A 71 -4.09 7.91 6.69
C PHE A 71 -2.88 7.84 5.77
N SER A 72 -1.69 7.87 6.37
CA SER A 72 -0.45 7.57 5.66
C SER A 72 0.32 6.47 6.39
N LEU A 73 1.09 5.73 5.62
CA LEU A 73 2.05 4.75 6.12
C LEU A 73 3.42 5.25 5.70
N ASP A 74 4.26 5.57 6.67
CA ASP A 74 5.50 6.33 6.48
C ASP A 74 6.67 5.53 7.02
N GLY A 75 7.61 5.21 6.17
CA GLY A 75 8.80 4.48 6.57
C GLY A 75 9.94 4.56 5.57
N PRO A 76 11.13 4.10 5.97
CA PRO A 76 12.27 4.08 5.07
C PRO A 76 12.02 3.12 3.90
N ILE A 77 12.58 3.46 2.74
CA ILE A 77 12.37 2.65 1.53
C ILE A 77 12.85 1.21 1.74
N GLU A 78 13.86 1.01 2.56
CA GLU A 78 14.39 -0.33 2.85
C GLU A 78 13.34 -1.22 3.52
N ALA A 79 12.52 -0.67 4.43
CA ALA A 79 11.43 -1.41 5.07
C ALA A 79 10.35 -1.80 4.06
N TRP A 80 10.01 -0.89 3.16
CA TRP A 80 9.09 -1.16 2.07
C TRP A 80 9.63 -2.25 1.14
N GLN A 81 10.93 -2.18 0.82
CA GLN A 81 11.57 -3.17 -0.06
C GLN A 81 11.54 -4.57 0.56
N VAL A 82 11.83 -4.67 1.85
CA VAL A 82 11.78 -5.96 2.57
C VAL A 82 10.36 -6.55 2.50
N MET A 83 9.33 -5.72 2.71
CA MET A 83 7.94 -6.17 2.59
C MET A 83 7.63 -6.68 1.18
N PHE A 84 7.98 -5.93 0.15
CA PHE A 84 7.69 -6.34 -1.23
C PHE A 84 8.51 -7.57 -1.64
N ASP A 85 9.75 -7.70 -1.18
CA ASP A 85 10.56 -8.88 -1.43
C ASP A 85 9.93 -10.13 -0.80
N ASP A 86 9.37 -9.98 0.41
CA ASP A 86 8.65 -11.06 1.10
C ASP A 86 7.39 -11.47 0.30
N ILE A 87 6.64 -10.48 -0.19
CA ILE A 87 5.45 -10.74 -1.02
C ILE A 87 5.83 -11.53 -2.28
N VAL A 88 6.87 -11.11 -2.98
CA VAL A 88 7.32 -11.78 -4.21
C VAL A 88 7.82 -13.19 -3.92
N ALA A 89 8.51 -13.39 -2.81
CA ALA A 89 9.06 -14.71 -2.45
C ALA A 89 7.96 -15.71 -2.05
N HIS A 90 6.87 -15.26 -1.44
CA HIS A 90 5.85 -16.13 -0.86
C HIS A 90 4.46 -16.01 -1.49
N GLY A 91 4.27 -15.09 -2.43
CA GLY A 91 2.97 -14.83 -3.06
C GLY A 91 2.08 -13.88 -2.27
N THR A 92 2.36 -13.69 -1.00
CA THR A 92 1.67 -12.77 -0.09
C THR A 92 2.62 -12.38 1.04
N ALA A 93 2.38 -11.24 1.67
CA ALA A 93 3.15 -10.86 2.85
C ALA A 93 2.90 -11.87 3.97
N SER A 94 3.94 -12.22 4.70
CA SER A 94 3.90 -13.24 5.74
C SER A 94 4.48 -12.74 7.06
N GLY A 95 3.96 -13.28 8.16
CA GLY A 95 4.48 -13.00 9.51
C GLY A 95 4.47 -11.51 9.83
N ARG A 96 5.64 -10.99 10.19
CA ARG A 96 5.81 -9.59 10.57
C ARG A 96 5.84 -8.63 9.39
N GLN A 97 5.85 -9.14 8.16
CA GLN A 97 5.90 -8.32 6.95
C GLN A 97 4.51 -7.95 6.42
N THR A 98 3.43 -8.38 7.06
CA THR A 98 2.10 -7.86 6.71
C THR A 98 2.03 -6.38 7.05
N ILE A 99 1.29 -5.62 6.24
CA ILE A 99 1.17 -4.18 6.47
C ILE A 99 0.58 -3.87 7.85
N ASN A 100 -0.34 -4.70 8.32
CA ASN A 100 -0.93 -4.55 9.65
C ASN A 100 0.13 -4.77 10.75
N SER A 101 0.96 -5.81 10.63
CA SER A 101 2.03 -6.07 11.61
C SER A 101 3.07 -4.97 11.59
N LEU A 102 3.47 -4.50 10.41
CA LEU A 102 4.45 -3.42 10.28
C LEU A 102 3.94 -2.13 10.93
N ALA A 103 2.66 -1.82 10.75
CA ALA A 103 2.08 -0.59 11.27
C ALA A 103 1.83 -0.64 12.78
N LEU A 104 1.45 -1.81 13.32
CA LEU A 104 1.04 -1.93 14.72
C LEU A 104 2.14 -2.46 15.65
N LEU A 105 3.02 -3.32 15.16
CA LEU A 105 4.03 -4.00 15.97
C LEU A 105 5.45 -3.55 15.66
N GLY A 106 5.69 -3.08 14.43
CA GLY A 106 7.00 -2.62 14.01
C GLY A 106 7.21 -1.14 14.28
N ASN A 107 8.45 -0.69 14.14
CA ASN A 107 8.82 0.72 14.30
C ASN A 107 9.22 1.38 12.98
N ASP A 108 9.31 0.60 11.90
CA ASP A 108 9.87 1.09 10.64
C ASP A 108 8.83 1.79 9.76
N ILE A 109 7.62 1.23 9.66
CA ILE A 109 6.54 1.84 8.90
C ILE A 109 5.47 2.30 9.89
N ARG A 110 5.20 3.60 9.90
CA ARG A 110 4.33 4.22 10.89
C ARG A 110 3.00 4.62 10.30
N LEU A 111 1.93 4.26 10.98
CA LEU A 111 0.58 4.72 10.67
C LEU A 111 0.42 6.15 11.21
N ARG A 112 0.04 7.08 10.34
CA ARG A 112 -0.17 8.50 10.67
C ARG A 112 -1.44 9.02 10.02
N GLY A 113 -1.96 10.11 10.55
CA GLY A 113 -3.09 10.83 9.98
C GLY A 113 -3.54 11.94 10.92
N ASP A 114 -4.11 13.01 10.35
CA ASP A 114 -4.60 14.16 11.10
C ASP A 114 -6.00 13.93 11.66
N ASP A 115 -6.79 13.08 10.97
CA ASP A 115 -8.16 12.78 11.34
C ASP A 115 -8.26 11.38 11.94
N PRO A 116 -8.65 11.25 13.22
CA PRO A 116 -8.81 9.93 13.85
C PRO A 116 -9.78 9.01 13.11
N MET A 117 -10.84 9.57 12.49
CA MET A 117 -11.78 8.78 11.70
C MET A 117 -11.14 8.26 10.41
N GLY A 118 -10.26 9.04 9.80
CA GLY A 118 -9.47 8.59 8.66
C GLY A 118 -8.50 7.47 9.04
N VAL A 119 -7.78 7.65 10.15
CA VAL A 119 -6.85 6.63 10.65
C VAL A 119 -7.58 5.32 10.98
N ASP A 120 -8.80 5.40 11.52
CA ASP A 120 -9.63 4.22 11.80
C ASP A 120 -9.91 3.40 10.55
N LYS A 121 -9.92 4.00 9.37
CA LYS A 121 -10.09 3.26 8.11
C LYS A 121 -8.97 2.25 7.87
N PHE A 122 -7.77 2.49 8.38
CA PHE A 122 -6.71 1.49 8.32
C PHE A 122 -7.13 0.20 9.04
N SER A 123 -7.67 0.32 10.25
CA SER A 123 -8.13 -0.84 11.01
C SER A 123 -9.23 -1.61 10.28
N ARG A 124 -10.13 -0.88 9.59
CA ARG A 124 -11.25 -1.51 8.89
C ARG A 124 -10.86 -2.11 7.55
N PHE A 125 -9.91 -1.50 6.84
CA PHE A 125 -9.62 -1.84 5.44
C PHE A 125 -8.18 -2.28 5.18
N ASN A 126 -7.38 -2.57 6.23
CA ASN A 126 -5.99 -2.98 6.02
C ASN A 126 -5.85 -4.25 5.20
N GLN A 127 -6.82 -5.16 5.25
CA GLN A 127 -6.78 -6.38 4.45
C GLN A 127 -6.94 -6.09 2.96
N THR A 128 -7.76 -5.12 2.59
CA THR A 128 -7.88 -4.68 1.20
C THR A 128 -6.57 -4.05 0.73
N LEU A 129 -5.96 -3.19 1.56
CA LEU A 129 -4.66 -2.61 1.24
C LEU A 129 -3.60 -3.71 1.08
N GLN A 130 -3.58 -4.69 1.99
CA GLN A 130 -2.63 -5.81 1.90
C GLN A 130 -2.80 -6.59 0.60
N GLU A 131 -4.03 -6.93 0.22
CA GLU A 131 -4.30 -7.68 -1.02
C GLU A 131 -3.88 -6.88 -2.25
N TYR A 132 -4.08 -5.55 -2.22
CA TYR A 132 -3.59 -4.66 -3.26
C TYR A 132 -2.06 -4.75 -3.38
N LEU A 133 -1.34 -4.64 -2.27
CA LEU A 133 0.13 -4.72 -2.26
C LEU A 133 0.63 -6.12 -2.66
N ASP A 134 -0.09 -7.17 -2.27
CA ASP A 134 0.25 -8.56 -2.62
C ASP A 134 0.19 -8.80 -4.13
N GLY A 135 -0.47 -7.93 -4.88
CA GLY A 135 -0.46 -7.96 -6.33
C GLY A 135 0.95 -7.91 -6.92
N ALA A 136 1.93 -7.41 -6.16
CA ALA A 136 3.33 -7.37 -6.59
C ALA A 136 3.87 -8.76 -6.96
N ALA A 137 3.41 -9.81 -6.29
CA ALA A 137 3.83 -11.18 -6.59
C ALA A 137 3.39 -11.61 -8.00
N ARG A 138 2.17 -11.25 -8.38
CA ARG A 138 1.62 -11.60 -9.69
C ARG A 138 2.26 -10.79 -10.80
N ILE A 139 2.54 -9.52 -10.56
CA ILE A 139 3.26 -8.66 -11.50
C ILE A 139 4.66 -9.19 -11.74
N ALA A 140 5.38 -9.59 -10.69
CA ALA A 140 6.72 -10.13 -10.79
C ALA A 140 6.76 -11.42 -11.60
N VAL A 141 5.76 -12.29 -11.45
CA VAL A 141 5.65 -13.53 -12.23
C VAL A 141 5.38 -13.21 -13.70
N ALA A 142 4.49 -12.28 -13.99
CA ALA A 142 4.14 -11.91 -15.37
C ALA A 142 5.29 -11.24 -16.11
N ALA A 143 6.23 -10.61 -15.40
CA ALA A 143 7.40 -9.94 -15.99
C ALA A 143 8.55 -10.89 -16.35
N ARG A 144 8.47 -12.15 -15.95
CA ARG A 144 9.52 -13.15 -16.20
C ARG A 144 9.40 -13.80 -17.57
#